data_542762b268ae0656ca6ca5f98181f17d
#
_entry.id   542762b268ae0656ca6ca5f98181f17d
#
_cell.length_a   1.000
_cell.length_b   1.000
_cell.length_c   1.000
_cell.angle_alpha   90.00
_cell.angle_beta   90.00
_cell.angle_gamma   90.00
#
_symmetry.space_group_name_H-M   'P 1'
#
loop_
_entity.id
_entity.type
_entity.pdbx_description
1 polymer ?
#
loop_
_entity_poly.entity_id
_entity_poly.type
_entity_poly.pdbx_seq_one_letter_code
_entity_poly.pdbx_strand_id
1 'polypeptide(L)'
;MKAPRLVQVLAVAAVSATLLLGHVPAASAVPKTQKYAGVKLADPGFVKTPPFRSGGGQGTTYYALYGTGDSGGIPVRYRAKTYRGTYSSSAGKYALPASALPAWVGTAPSLGRRLWAPDVFVRYSGESSYDYVMYFTAWHAKRGQNCIGTARSSSPFGSFKVVGGPICAPAKAAIKGDARKPEAIDPSSLQVGSTRYLMFKTSVANEGKWTVWAVRMDSTGTKRAKGAVPVKVKRFAGKAENPDIIKRGSTYWMFVSEDQYTTCNYRTAAYKSTSLTGTWTKYTGSLLTQANTGLCGPGGASVLPDGSAYRVAYHAWENPSSPNTGKRKTYVATLKWTSAGNPYVA
;
A
#
# COMPACT_ATOMS: atom_id res chain seq x y z
N MET A 1 5.82 -94.16 -19.82
CA MET A 1 5.03 -93.08 -20.48
C MET A 1 5.42 -91.76 -19.84
N LYS A 2 6.18 -90.95 -20.54
CA LYS A 2 6.67 -89.66 -20.02
C LYS A 2 5.77 -88.54 -20.56
N ALA A 3 5.23 -87.72 -19.67
CA ALA A 3 4.41 -86.58 -20.04
C ALA A 3 5.32 -85.36 -20.46
N PRO A 4 4.89 -84.53 -21.42
CA PRO A 4 5.68 -83.42 -21.89
C PRO A 4 5.53 -82.23 -20.98
N ARG A 5 6.66 -81.53 -20.73
CA ARG A 5 6.75 -80.29 -20.00
C ARG A 5 6.26 -79.14 -20.88
N LEU A 6 5.27 -78.33 -20.38
CA LEU A 6 4.82 -77.08 -20.93
C LEU A 6 5.86 -76.00 -20.55
N VAL A 7 6.41 -75.35 -21.56
CA VAL A 7 7.24 -74.15 -21.37
C VAL A 7 6.31 -72.93 -21.42
N GLN A 8 6.13 -72.21 -20.30
CA GLN A 8 5.45 -70.93 -20.27
C GLN A 8 6.45 -69.86 -20.69
N VAL A 9 6.15 -69.20 -21.78
CA VAL A 9 6.85 -67.96 -22.20
C VAL A 9 6.20 -66.75 -21.48
N LEU A 10 6.92 -66.11 -20.55
CA LEU A 10 6.52 -64.88 -19.94
C LEU A 10 6.84 -63.73 -20.92
N ALA A 11 5.79 -63.11 -21.45
CA ALA A 11 5.92 -61.84 -22.17
C ALA A 11 6.04 -60.70 -21.18
N VAL A 12 7.21 -60.04 -21.13
CA VAL A 12 7.43 -58.83 -20.36
C VAL A 12 6.93 -57.64 -21.20
N ALA A 13 5.80 -57.08 -20.82
CA ALA A 13 5.32 -55.83 -21.39
C ALA A 13 6.12 -54.66 -20.79
N ALA A 14 6.98 -54.03 -21.58
CA ALA A 14 7.64 -52.78 -21.21
C ALA A 14 6.63 -51.62 -21.28
N VAL A 15 6.22 -51.12 -20.13
CA VAL A 15 5.42 -49.90 -20.03
C VAL A 15 6.39 -48.70 -20.14
N SER A 16 6.42 -48.08 -21.31
CA SER A 16 7.12 -46.83 -21.54
C SER A 16 6.35 -45.69 -20.85
N ALA A 17 6.78 -45.29 -19.67
CA ALA A 17 6.28 -44.08 -19.00
C ALA A 17 6.84 -42.84 -19.72
N THR A 18 6.03 -42.25 -20.59
CA THR A 18 6.32 -40.94 -21.17
C THR A 18 6.15 -39.88 -20.07
N LEU A 19 7.25 -39.41 -19.50
CA LEU A 19 7.25 -38.22 -18.64
C LEU A 19 6.81 -37.03 -19.48
N LEU A 20 5.56 -36.64 -19.36
CA LEU A 20 5.10 -35.31 -19.74
C LEU A 20 5.79 -34.28 -18.83
N LEU A 21 6.96 -33.82 -19.24
CA LEU A 21 7.57 -32.58 -18.69
C LEU A 21 6.61 -31.45 -19.00
N GLY A 22 5.71 -31.18 -18.05
CA GLY A 22 4.87 -29.98 -18.09
C GLY A 22 5.78 -28.78 -18.28
N HIS A 23 5.70 -28.11 -19.41
CA HIS A 23 6.28 -26.80 -19.62
C HIS A 23 5.66 -25.86 -18.59
N VAL A 24 6.36 -25.63 -17.47
CA VAL A 24 6.10 -24.48 -16.64
C VAL A 24 6.47 -23.28 -17.53
N PRO A 25 5.51 -22.44 -17.95
CA PRO A 25 5.86 -21.27 -18.74
C PRO A 25 6.87 -20.48 -17.92
N ALA A 26 8.07 -20.27 -18.49
CA ALA A 26 9.07 -19.40 -17.91
C ALA A 26 8.36 -18.10 -17.57
N ALA A 27 8.42 -17.68 -16.30
CA ALA A 27 7.84 -16.42 -15.87
C ALA A 27 8.42 -15.36 -16.82
N SER A 28 7.58 -14.81 -17.68
CA SER A 28 7.97 -13.77 -18.63
C SER A 28 8.67 -12.69 -17.80
N ALA A 29 9.95 -12.45 -18.06
CA ALA A 29 10.67 -11.36 -17.45
C ALA A 29 9.87 -10.09 -17.72
N VAL A 30 9.20 -9.56 -16.69
CA VAL A 30 8.40 -8.34 -16.81
C VAL A 30 9.35 -7.25 -17.29
N PRO A 31 9.06 -6.57 -18.42
CA PRO A 31 9.93 -5.49 -18.88
C PRO A 31 10.15 -4.50 -17.74
N LYS A 32 11.37 -4.05 -17.51
CA LYS A 32 11.72 -3.05 -16.49
C LYS A 32 11.13 -1.68 -16.88
N THR A 33 9.81 -1.56 -16.79
CA THR A 33 9.05 -0.37 -17.23
C THR A 33 8.81 0.62 -16.09
N GLN A 34 9.22 0.27 -14.86
CA GLN A 34 9.16 1.20 -13.74
C GLN A 34 10.10 2.38 -13.97
N LYS A 35 9.62 3.58 -13.66
CA LYS A 35 10.40 4.80 -13.77
C LYS A 35 10.69 5.36 -12.37
N TYR A 36 11.97 5.64 -12.12
CA TYR A 36 12.37 6.40 -10.95
C TYR A 36 11.72 7.80 -11.01
N ALA A 37 11.05 8.19 -9.95
CA ALA A 37 10.32 9.46 -9.88
C ALA A 37 11.23 10.68 -9.60
N GLY A 38 12.55 10.49 -9.53
CA GLY A 38 13.50 11.55 -9.20
C GLY A 38 13.51 11.96 -7.73
N VAL A 39 12.78 11.25 -6.87
CA VAL A 39 12.60 11.61 -5.46
C VAL A 39 12.82 10.41 -4.53
N LYS A 40 13.20 10.71 -3.30
CA LYS A 40 13.48 9.72 -2.25
C LYS A 40 12.42 9.86 -1.16
N LEU A 41 11.25 9.27 -1.40
CA LEU A 41 10.14 9.18 -0.46
C LEU A 41 9.90 7.72 -0.10
N ALA A 42 9.84 7.44 1.20
CA ALA A 42 9.38 6.16 1.70
C ALA A 42 7.86 6.16 1.81
N ASP A 43 7.24 4.98 1.67
CA ASP A 43 5.81 4.75 1.87
C ASP A 43 4.95 5.79 1.11
N PRO A 44 5.06 5.86 -0.23
CA PRO A 44 4.46 6.92 -1.01
C PRO A 44 2.93 6.78 -1.05
N GLY A 45 2.20 7.83 -0.62
CA GLY A 45 0.81 8.04 -1.00
C GLY A 45 0.76 8.68 -2.39
N PHE A 46 -0.10 8.18 -3.27
CA PHE A 46 -0.13 8.57 -4.67
C PHE A 46 -1.52 9.04 -5.11
N VAL A 47 -1.63 10.28 -5.55
CA VAL A 47 -2.90 10.87 -6.00
C VAL A 47 -2.77 11.57 -7.35
N LYS A 48 -3.84 11.48 -8.16
CA LYS A 48 -4.07 12.33 -9.33
C LYS A 48 -5.08 13.41 -8.96
N THR A 49 -4.71 14.67 -9.16
CA THR A 49 -5.63 15.78 -8.91
C THR A 49 -6.65 15.90 -10.05
N PRO A 50 -7.87 16.37 -9.77
CA PRO A 50 -8.67 17.01 -10.78
C PRO A 50 -7.90 18.17 -11.43
N PRO A 51 -8.37 18.76 -12.53
CA PRO A 51 -7.76 19.96 -13.06
C PRO A 51 -7.72 21.07 -12.01
N PHE A 52 -6.54 21.28 -11.42
CA PHE A 52 -6.33 22.26 -10.37
C PHE A 52 -5.98 23.62 -10.99
N ARG A 53 -6.63 24.68 -10.52
CA ARG A 53 -6.39 26.06 -10.96
C ARG A 53 -5.66 26.82 -9.86
N SER A 54 -4.49 27.34 -10.21
CA SER A 54 -3.81 28.37 -9.44
C SER A 54 -3.94 29.66 -10.23
N GLY A 55 -4.77 30.61 -9.77
CA GLY A 55 -4.85 31.95 -10.40
C GLY A 55 -5.73 32.07 -11.65
N GLY A 56 -6.83 31.32 -11.79
CA GLY A 56 -7.90 31.62 -12.76
C GLY A 56 -7.74 31.09 -14.19
N GLY A 57 -6.67 30.37 -14.53
CA GLY A 57 -6.45 29.76 -15.86
C GLY A 57 -7.12 28.41 -16.05
N GLN A 58 -6.94 27.79 -17.24
CA GLN A 58 -7.33 26.37 -17.44
C GLN A 58 -6.64 25.47 -16.44
N GLY A 59 -7.43 24.60 -15.78
CA GLY A 59 -6.91 23.71 -14.74
C GLY A 59 -5.89 22.69 -15.26
N THR A 60 -4.82 22.50 -14.53
CA THR A 60 -3.81 21.47 -14.81
C THR A 60 -3.99 20.28 -13.88
N THR A 61 -4.02 19.08 -14.44
CA THR A 61 -3.97 17.83 -13.67
C THR A 61 -2.53 17.59 -13.22
N TYR A 62 -2.37 17.26 -11.94
CA TYR A 62 -1.09 16.86 -11.36
C TYR A 62 -1.15 15.43 -10.82
N TYR A 63 -0.01 14.79 -10.80
CA TYR A 63 0.24 13.59 -10.02
C TYR A 63 1.10 13.99 -8.83
N ALA A 64 0.66 13.69 -7.63
CA ALA A 64 1.36 14.04 -6.40
C ALA A 64 1.73 12.79 -5.61
N LEU A 65 2.94 12.83 -5.05
CA LEU A 65 3.53 11.82 -4.17
C LEU A 65 3.75 12.46 -2.80
N TYR A 66 3.20 11.86 -1.79
CA TYR A 66 3.46 12.18 -0.39
C TYR A 66 4.29 11.06 0.21
N GLY A 67 5.10 11.33 1.19
CA GLY A 67 5.95 10.27 1.77
C GLY A 67 6.07 10.37 3.27
N THR A 68 6.59 9.33 3.88
CA THR A 68 7.01 9.33 5.28
C THR A 68 7.82 10.59 5.57
N GLY A 69 7.40 11.30 6.61
CA GLY A 69 7.90 12.62 6.96
C GLY A 69 9.19 12.58 7.76
N ASP A 70 9.71 13.77 7.95
CA ASP A 70 10.85 14.08 8.82
C ASP A 70 10.45 15.05 9.94
N SER A 71 11.45 15.67 10.60
CA SER A 71 11.21 16.67 11.66
C SER A 71 10.42 17.89 11.18
N GLY A 72 10.46 18.21 9.89
CA GLY A 72 9.77 19.37 9.31
C GLY A 72 8.33 19.08 8.87
N GLY A 73 7.92 17.81 8.75
CA GLY A 73 6.55 17.46 8.37
C GLY A 73 6.46 16.36 7.31
N ILE A 74 5.29 16.22 6.70
CA ILE A 74 5.03 15.28 5.60
C ILE A 74 5.34 15.95 4.27
N PRO A 75 6.35 15.45 3.51
CA PRO A 75 6.73 16.03 2.23
C PRO A 75 5.73 15.74 1.12
N VAL A 76 5.67 16.62 0.13
CA VAL A 76 4.97 16.42 -1.13
C VAL A 76 5.89 16.69 -2.32
N ARG A 77 5.73 15.89 -3.37
CA ARG A 77 6.35 16.09 -4.69
C ARG A 77 5.28 15.90 -5.73
N TYR A 78 5.30 16.68 -6.80
CA TYR A 78 4.28 16.60 -7.83
C TYR A 78 4.83 16.80 -9.23
N ARG A 79 4.05 16.36 -10.22
CA ARG A 79 4.34 16.48 -11.64
C ARG A 79 3.06 16.79 -12.40
N ALA A 80 3.13 17.72 -13.33
CA ALA A 80 2.00 18.08 -14.19
C ALA A 80 1.79 17.06 -15.32
N LYS A 81 0.53 16.86 -15.72
CA LYS A 81 0.06 16.17 -16.91
C LYS A 81 0.37 14.68 -17.04
N THR A 82 1.47 14.18 -16.51
CA THR A 82 1.88 12.76 -16.62
C THR A 82 2.44 12.23 -15.32
N TYR A 83 2.20 10.94 -15.05
CA TYR A 83 2.74 10.28 -13.86
C TYR A 83 4.19 9.81 -14.01
N ARG A 84 4.72 9.73 -15.23
CA ARG A 84 6.11 9.29 -15.50
C ARG A 84 7.07 10.46 -15.59
N GLY A 85 8.21 10.35 -14.94
CA GLY A 85 9.31 11.32 -14.98
C GLY A 85 9.62 11.90 -13.60
N THR A 86 10.44 12.94 -13.56
CA THR A 86 10.89 13.57 -12.32
C THR A 86 9.77 14.37 -11.67
N TYR A 87 9.58 14.14 -10.38
CA TYR A 87 8.69 14.91 -9.51
C TYR A 87 9.49 15.99 -8.80
N SER A 88 8.92 17.17 -8.68
CA SER A 88 9.55 18.31 -8.03
C SER A 88 8.61 18.95 -7.01
N SER A 89 9.13 19.82 -6.16
CA SER A 89 8.33 20.70 -5.33
C SER A 89 8.77 22.15 -5.61
N SER A 90 7.84 22.97 -6.08
CA SER A 90 8.08 24.42 -6.25
C SER A 90 7.42 25.27 -5.17
N ALA A 91 6.44 24.74 -4.46
CA ALA A 91 5.61 25.48 -3.51
C ALA A 91 5.70 24.90 -2.10
N GLY A 92 6.85 24.98 -1.49
CA GLY A 92 7.03 24.46 -0.13
C GLY A 92 7.39 22.97 -0.10
N LYS A 93 8.10 22.60 0.95
CA LYS A 93 8.69 21.26 1.12
C LYS A 93 7.69 20.26 1.67
N TYR A 94 6.73 20.73 2.47
CA TYR A 94 5.82 19.89 3.24
C TYR A 94 4.36 20.20 2.94
N ALA A 95 3.59 19.16 2.66
CA ALA A 95 2.13 19.23 2.55
C ALA A 95 1.50 19.48 3.92
N LEU A 96 1.97 18.76 4.95
CA LEU A 96 1.59 18.96 6.33
C LEU A 96 2.85 19.33 7.13
N PRO A 97 3.09 20.63 7.40
CA PRO A 97 4.26 21.05 8.17
C PRO A 97 4.11 20.69 9.65
N ALA A 98 5.24 20.43 10.31
CA ALA A 98 5.25 20.06 11.72
C ALA A 98 4.64 21.15 12.64
N SER A 99 4.67 22.42 12.24
CA SER A 99 4.03 23.53 12.94
C SER A 99 2.50 23.50 12.93
N ALA A 100 1.89 22.73 12.01
CA ALA A 100 0.44 22.57 11.92
C ALA A 100 -0.10 21.34 12.68
N LEU A 101 0.75 20.64 13.41
CA LEU A 101 0.36 19.43 14.15
C LEU A 101 -0.35 19.80 15.46
N PRO A 102 -1.42 19.08 15.82
CA PRO A 102 -2.16 19.31 17.05
C PRO A 102 -1.41 18.78 18.28
N ALA A 103 -1.80 19.24 19.46
CA ALA A 103 -1.18 18.87 20.73
C ALA A 103 -1.16 17.36 21.06
N TRP A 104 -2.02 16.54 20.42
CA TRP A 104 -1.98 15.10 20.64
C TRP A 104 -0.78 14.43 19.96
N VAL A 105 -0.21 15.05 18.90
CA VAL A 105 1.00 14.57 18.24
C VAL A 105 2.22 14.97 19.07
N GLY A 106 2.83 14.01 19.70
CA GLY A 106 4.05 14.18 20.47
C GLY A 106 5.27 13.56 19.82
N THR A 107 6.37 13.60 20.55
CA THR A 107 7.63 12.93 20.18
C THR A 107 7.68 11.58 20.86
N ALA A 108 7.84 10.52 20.09
CA ALA A 108 8.08 9.18 20.61
C ALA A 108 9.49 9.09 21.22
N PRO A 109 9.75 8.11 22.11
CA PRO A 109 11.08 7.85 22.64
C PRO A 109 12.15 7.61 21.56
N SER A 110 11.73 7.14 20.38
CA SER A 110 12.56 6.97 19.20
C SER A 110 11.80 7.38 17.94
N LEU A 111 12.53 7.75 16.87
CA LEU A 111 11.98 8.10 15.56
C LEU A 111 11.05 9.32 15.53
N GLY A 112 11.18 10.23 16.50
CA GLY A 112 10.49 11.53 16.51
C GLY A 112 8.96 11.43 16.53
N ARG A 113 8.28 12.27 15.75
CA ARG A 113 6.80 12.33 15.69
C ARG A 113 6.17 11.20 14.93
N ARG A 114 6.95 10.39 14.22
CA ARG A 114 6.49 9.25 13.43
C ARG A 114 5.41 9.62 12.42
N LEU A 115 5.63 10.69 11.67
CA LEU A 115 4.74 11.11 10.59
C LEU A 115 4.93 10.19 9.38
N TRP A 116 4.29 9.02 9.40
CA TRP A 116 4.58 7.96 8.46
C TRP A 116 3.42 7.65 7.52
N ALA A 117 3.80 7.08 6.35
CA ALA A 117 2.92 6.45 5.38
C ALA A 117 1.64 7.27 5.10
N PRO A 118 1.74 8.50 4.60
CA PRO A 118 0.55 9.28 4.28
C PRO A 118 -0.18 8.69 3.08
N ASP A 119 -1.51 8.69 3.15
CA ASP A 119 -2.39 8.46 2.02
C ASP A 119 -3.26 9.68 1.76
N VAL A 120 -3.45 10.07 0.50
CA VAL A 120 -4.24 11.24 0.14
C VAL A 120 -5.26 10.89 -0.92
N PHE A 121 -6.49 11.32 -0.71
CA PHE A 121 -7.55 11.19 -1.69
C PHE A 121 -8.27 12.52 -1.96
N VAL A 122 -8.90 12.61 -3.12
CA VAL A 122 -9.73 13.74 -3.51
C VAL A 122 -11.16 13.48 -3.04
N ARG A 123 -11.76 14.46 -2.40
CA ARG A 123 -13.17 14.51 -2.08
C ARG A 123 -13.84 15.62 -2.87
N TYR A 124 -14.83 15.28 -3.64
CA TYR A 124 -15.69 16.27 -4.30
C TYR A 124 -16.66 16.85 -3.26
N SER A 125 -16.73 18.16 -3.17
CA SER A 125 -17.56 18.90 -2.20
C SER A 125 -18.63 19.76 -2.87
N GLY A 126 -18.80 19.63 -4.18
CA GLY A 126 -19.76 20.32 -5.03
C GLY A 126 -19.39 20.11 -6.50
N GLU A 127 -20.15 20.67 -7.43
CA GLU A 127 -19.95 20.45 -8.87
C GLU A 127 -18.57 20.89 -9.38
N SER A 128 -17.95 21.89 -8.72
CA SER A 128 -16.64 22.43 -9.11
C SER A 128 -15.67 22.59 -7.96
N SER A 129 -16.02 22.09 -6.76
CA SER A 129 -15.17 22.19 -5.58
C SER A 129 -14.75 20.82 -5.07
N TYR A 130 -13.51 20.73 -4.65
CA TYR A 130 -12.94 19.50 -4.08
C TYR A 130 -11.91 19.84 -3.01
N ASP A 131 -11.80 18.90 -2.09
CA ASP A 131 -10.79 18.91 -1.02
C ASP A 131 -9.84 17.73 -1.19
N TYR A 132 -8.68 17.89 -0.63
CA TYR A 132 -7.72 16.80 -0.43
C TYR A 132 -7.76 16.40 1.03
N VAL A 133 -7.97 15.13 1.27
CA VAL A 133 -7.96 14.56 2.63
C VAL A 133 -6.78 13.62 2.74
N MET A 134 -5.97 13.82 3.76
CA MET A 134 -4.78 13.02 4.08
C MET A 134 -5.02 12.21 5.33
N TYR A 135 -4.76 10.92 5.26
CA TYR A 135 -4.53 10.07 6.43
C TYR A 135 -3.04 9.92 6.66
N PHE A 136 -2.61 9.92 7.90
CA PHE A 136 -1.19 9.76 8.24
C PHE A 136 -1.02 9.11 9.61
N THR A 137 0.05 8.37 9.79
CA THR A 137 0.44 7.86 11.11
C THR A 137 1.12 8.96 11.90
N ALA A 138 0.84 9.05 13.21
CA ALA A 138 1.59 9.90 14.13
C ALA A 138 1.61 9.30 15.55
N TRP A 139 2.64 9.65 16.31
CA TRP A 139 2.76 9.28 17.72
C TRP A 139 1.80 10.08 18.58
N HIS A 140 0.94 9.39 19.31
CA HIS A 140 0.01 10.01 20.25
C HIS A 140 0.64 10.10 21.64
N ALA A 141 1.04 11.31 22.06
CA ALA A 141 1.80 11.56 23.28
C ALA A 141 1.15 10.93 24.53
N LYS A 142 -0.11 11.28 24.82
CA LYS A 142 -0.80 10.77 26.02
C LYS A 142 -1.11 9.28 26.02
N ARG A 143 -1.25 8.67 24.83
CA ARG A 143 -1.55 7.24 24.70
C ARG A 143 -0.30 6.38 24.63
N GLY A 144 0.86 6.95 24.31
CA GLY A 144 2.10 6.21 24.15
C GLY A 144 2.02 5.16 23.04
N GLN A 145 1.36 5.48 21.91
CA GLN A 145 1.20 4.57 20.77
C GLN A 145 0.99 5.36 19.48
N ASN A 146 1.22 4.73 18.32
CA ASN A 146 0.87 5.33 17.05
C ASN A 146 -0.64 5.28 16.79
N CYS A 147 -1.17 6.36 16.25
CA CYS A 147 -2.56 6.49 15.81
C CYS A 147 -2.61 7.15 14.44
N ILE A 148 -3.75 7.06 13.76
CA ILE A 148 -3.97 7.71 12.48
C ILE A 148 -4.56 9.10 12.70
N GLY A 149 -3.89 10.11 12.15
CA GLY A 149 -4.40 11.46 12.01
C GLY A 149 -5.10 11.67 10.69
N THR A 150 -5.98 12.66 10.64
CA THR A 150 -6.64 13.11 9.41
C THR A 150 -6.36 14.58 9.21
N ALA A 151 -5.97 14.98 8.01
CA ALA A 151 -5.77 16.38 7.66
C ALA A 151 -6.51 16.71 6.35
N ARG A 152 -6.83 17.97 6.13
CA ARG A 152 -7.57 18.46 4.98
C ARG A 152 -6.92 19.72 4.39
N SER A 153 -6.98 19.85 3.07
CA SER A 153 -6.57 21.06 2.35
C SER A 153 -7.41 21.26 1.09
N SER A 154 -7.57 22.50 0.65
CA SER A 154 -8.08 22.85 -0.69
C SER A 154 -7.01 22.75 -1.77
N SER A 155 -5.75 22.53 -1.40
CA SER A 155 -4.61 22.40 -2.31
C SER A 155 -3.92 21.04 -2.15
N PRO A 156 -3.57 20.35 -3.23
CA PRO A 156 -2.79 19.12 -3.14
C PRO A 156 -1.34 19.34 -2.71
N PHE A 157 -0.85 20.57 -2.79
CA PHE A 157 0.57 20.88 -2.62
C PHE A 157 0.93 21.30 -1.20
N GLY A 158 -0.04 21.54 -0.34
CA GLY A 158 0.26 21.94 1.02
C GLY A 158 -0.88 22.60 1.75
N SER A 159 -0.51 23.22 2.89
CA SER A 159 -1.46 23.85 3.82
C SER A 159 -2.51 22.88 4.37
N PHE A 160 -2.16 21.61 4.47
CA PHE A 160 -3.01 20.65 5.16
C PHE A 160 -3.13 21.02 6.64
N LYS A 161 -4.36 21.03 7.14
CA LYS A 161 -4.68 21.26 8.55
C LYS A 161 -5.27 19.98 9.13
N VAL A 162 -4.78 19.58 10.29
CA VAL A 162 -5.31 18.39 10.98
C VAL A 162 -6.74 18.65 11.43
N VAL A 163 -7.63 17.71 11.17
CA VAL A 163 -9.06 17.79 11.47
C VAL A 163 -9.51 16.54 12.22
N GLY A 164 -10.46 16.70 13.11
CA GLY A 164 -10.95 15.59 13.93
C GLY A 164 -9.95 15.12 14.99
N GLY A 165 -10.30 14.03 15.66
CA GLY A 165 -9.44 13.36 16.64
C GLY A 165 -8.68 12.19 16.04
N PRO A 166 -7.65 11.69 16.74
CA PRO A 166 -6.88 10.53 16.28
C PRO A 166 -7.70 9.25 16.28
N ILE A 167 -7.47 8.41 15.29
CA ILE A 167 -8.05 7.06 15.19
C ILE A 167 -6.96 6.07 15.60
N CYS A 168 -7.12 5.48 16.78
CA CYS A 168 -6.14 4.52 17.32
C CYS A 168 -6.62 3.08 17.13
N ALA A 169 -5.73 2.14 17.33
CA ALA A 169 -6.04 0.71 17.25
C ALA A 169 -7.20 0.35 18.20
N PRO A 170 -8.13 -0.53 17.77
CA PRO A 170 -9.21 -0.98 18.64
C PRO A 170 -8.67 -1.83 19.79
N ALA A 171 -9.34 -1.80 20.94
CA ALA A 171 -8.94 -2.60 22.11
C ALA A 171 -8.76 -4.10 21.79
N LYS A 172 -9.62 -4.64 20.91
CA LYS A 172 -9.53 -6.05 20.45
C LYS A 172 -8.30 -6.37 19.59
N ALA A 173 -7.48 -5.37 19.22
CA ALA A 173 -6.19 -5.58 18.59
C ALA A 173 -5.08 -5.86 19.59
N ALA A 174 -5.30 -5.59 20.89
CA ALA A 174 -4.38 -5.94 21.96
C ALA A 174 -4.24 -7.45 22.13
N ILE A 175 -3.09 -7.90 22.55
CA ILE A 175 -2.81 -9.30 22.87
C ILE A 175 -2.92 -9.46 24.39
N LYS A 176 -3.69 -10.44 24.81
CA LYS A 176 -3.86 -10.74 26.25
C LYS A 176 -2.50 -11.06 26.88
N GLY A 177 -2.17 -10.37 27.95
CA GLY A 177 -0.88 -10.54 28.65
C GLY A 177 0.28 -9.70 28.07
N ASP A 178 0.11 -9.00 26.95
CA ASP A 178 1.11 -8.07 26.40
C ASP A 178 0.86 -6.65 26.88
N ALA A 179 1.81 -6.08 27.62
CA ALA A 179 1.73 -4.69 28.12
C ALA A 179 1.84 -3.65 27.01
N ARG A 180 2.31 -4.03 25.82
CA ARG A 180 2.45 -3.11 24.68
C ARG A 180 1.11 -2.80 24.05
N LYS A 181 0.90 -1.53 23.77
CA LYS A 181 -0.32 -1.08 23.07
C LYS A 181 -0.22 -1.37 21.59
N PRO A 182 -1.29 -1.89 20.95
CA PRO A 182 -1.30 -2.10 19.52
C PRO A 182 -1.23 -0.75 18.80
N GLU A 183 -0.36 -0.64 17.82
CA GLU A 183 -0.21 0.55 16.99
C GLU A 183 -1.19 0.53 15.83
N ALA A 184 -1.79 1.68 15.50
CA ALA A 184 -2.49 1.89 14.22
C ALA A 184 -1.56 2.69 13.31
N ILE A 185 -1.10 2.07 12.23
CA ILE A 185 -0.17 2.67 11.26
C ILE A 185 -0.54 2.29 9.83
N ASP A 186 0.14 2.90 8.87
CA ASP A 186 0.01 2.66 7.44
C ASP A 186 -1.44 2.80 6.95
N PRO A 187 -2.02 4.00 7.06
CA PRO A 187 -3.37 4.23 6.59
C PRO A 187 -3.47 4.21 5.07
N SER A 188 -4.61 3.74 4.55
CA SER A 188 -5.02 3.96 3.16
C SER A 188 -6.52 4.19 3.09
N SER A 189 -7.01 4.78 2.01
CA SER A 189 -8.41 5.05 1.79
C SER A 189 -9.02 4.11 0.75
N LEU A 190 -10.22 3.61 1.00
CA LEU A 190 -10.99 2.82 0.06
C LEU A 190 -12.37 3.44 -0.14
N GLN A 191 -12.74 3.72 -1.38
CA GLN A 191 -14.10 4.13 -1.75
C GLN A 191 -14.85 2.95 -2.34
N VAL A 192 -16.04 2.64 -1.81
CA VAL A 192 -16.95 1.62 -2.33
C VAL A 192 -18.36 2.20 -2.44
N GLY A 193 -18.79 2.51 -3.65
CA GLY A 193 -20.02 3.29 -3.85
C GLY A 193 -19.90 4.64 -3.14
N SER A 194 -20.92 4.98 -2.34
CA SER A 194 -20.91 6.20 -1.52
C SER A 194 -20.15 6.06 -0.19
N THR A 195 -19.69 4.86 0.17
CA THR A 195 -19.06 4.59 1.46
C THR A 195 -17.54 4.68 1.35
N ARG A 196 -16.93 5.47 2.23
CA ARG A 196 -15.48 5.51 2.40
C ARG A 196 -15.04 4.74 3.63
N TYR A 197 -13.96 4.03 3.47
CA TYR A 197 -13.28 3.32 4.55
C TYR A 197 -11.87 3.86 4.74
N LEU A 198 -11.45 4.01 5.99
CA LEU A 198 -10.05 4.11 6.35
C LEU A 198 -9.57 2.69 6.63
N MET A 199 -8.54 2.27 5.91
CA MET A 199 -7.79 1.06 6.16
C MET A 199 -6.57 1.39 7.00
N PHE A 200 -6.14 0.49 7.88
CA PHE A 200 -4.87 0.62 8.60
C PHE A 200 -4.41 -0.75 9.10
N LYS A 201 -3.15 -0.86 9.41
CA LYS A 201 -2.65 -2.08 10.02
C LYS A 201 -2.43 -1.89 11.52
N THR A 202 -2.55 -2.99 12.27
CA THR A 202 -2.03 -3.11 13.62
C THR A 202 -0.94 -4.17 13.68
N SER A 203 0.05 -3.91 14.48
CA SER A 203 1.03 -4.91 14.89
C SER A 203 1.21 -4.79 16.39
N VAL A 204 1.46 -5.93 17.04
CA VAL A 204 2.06 -5.97 18.36
C VAL A 204 3.43 -6.56 18.15
N ALA A 205 4.47 -5.79 18.49
CA ALA A 205 5.86 -6.19 18.23
C ALA A 205 6.13 -7.59 18.82
N ASN A 206 6.81 -8.43 18.06
CA ASN A 206 7.32 -9.77 18.37
C ASN A 206 6.35 -10.96 18.30
N GLU A 207 5.04 -10.79 18.01
CA GLU A 207 4.14 -11.94 17.89
C GLU A 207 3.76 -12.34 16.47
N GLY A 208 4.33 -11.69 15.44
CA GLY A 208 4.01 -12.01 14.04
C GLY A 208 2.53 -11.89 13.66
N LYS A 209 1.76 -11.13 14.44
CA LYS A 209 0.30 -11.01 14.26
C LYS A 209 -0.05 -9.66 13.64
N TRP A 210 0.14 -9.57 12.36
CA TRP A 210 -0.16 -8.38 11.58
C TRP A 210 -1.60 -8.42 11.10
N THR A 211 -2.37 -7.40 11.42
CA THR A 211 -3.80 -7.37 11.07
C THR A 211 -4.17 -6.08 10.37
N VAL A 212 -4.80 -6.20 9.22
CA VAL A 212 -5.43 -5.09 8.50
C VAL A 212 -6.85 -4.92 8.99
N TRP A 213 -7.22 -3.68 9.27
CA TRP A 213 -8.52 -3.23 9.73
C TRP A 213 -9.15 -2.26 8.75
N ALA A 214 -10.47 -2.21 8.73
CA ALA A 214 -11.26 -1.20 8.05
C ALA A 214 -12.18 -0.50 9.04
N VAL A 215 -12.35 0.80 8.92
CA VAL A 215 -13.38 1.55 9.65
C VAL A 215 -14.12 2.46 8.69
N ARG A 216 -15.44 2.46 8.76
CA ARG A 216 -16.28 3.34 7.96
C ARG A 216 -16.09 4.79 8.42
N MET A 217 -15.85 5.66 7.46
CA MET A 217 -15.72 7.11 7.67
C MET A 217 -17.03 7.81 7.37
N ASP A 218 -17.18 9.03 7.85
CA ASP A 218 -18.29 9.92 7.50
C ASP A 218 -18.22 10.35 6.01
N SER A 219 -19.19 11.05 5.53
CA SER A 219 -19.26 11.53 4.14
C SER A 219 -18.11 12.45 3.76
N THR A 220 -17.46 13.08 4.73
CA THR A 220 -16.27 13.92 4.50
C THR A 220 -14.98 13.11 4.48
N GLY A 221 -14.99 11.89 4.97
CA GLY A 221 -13.79 11.06 5.16
C GLY A 221 -12.87 11.55 6.28
N THR A 222 -13.30 12.53 7.07
CA THR A 222 -12.42 13.15 8.09
C THR A 222 -12.63 12.62 9.50
N LYS A 223 -13.73 11.92 9.74
CA LYS A 223 -14.08 11.35 11.05
C LYS A 223 -14.66 9.95 10.86
N ARG A 224 -14.59 9.13 11.88
CA ARG A 224 -15.35 7.87 11.88
C ARG A 224 -16.83 8.18 11.75
N ALA A 225 -17.56 7.42 10.93
CA ALA A 225 -19.00 7.49 10.88
C ALA A 225 -19.61 7.17 12.26
N LYS A 226 -20.74 7.80 12.59
CA LYS A 226 -21.42 7.56 13.87
C LYS A 226 -21.66 6.07 14.08
N GLY A 227 -21.28 5.56 15.25
CA GLY A 227 -21.39 4.15 15.60
C GLY A 227 -20.40 3.19 14.88
N ALA A 228 -19.59 3.66 13.92
CA ALA A 228 -18.65 2.80 13.23
C ALA A 228 -17.55 2.31 14.17
N VAL A 229 -17.29 1.00 14.13
CA VAL A 229 -16.19 0.35 14.83
C VAL A 229 -15.26 -0.30 13.82
N PRO A 230 -13.94 -0.34 14.05
CA PRO A 230 -13.03 -1.06 13.17
C PRO A 230 -13.40 -2.54 13.05
N VAL A 231 -13.44 -3.04 11.82
CA VAL A 231 -13.64 -4.46 11.51
C VAL A 231 -12.35 -5.06 10.99
N LYS A 232 -12.10 -6.32 11.34
CA LYS A 232 -10.93 -7.05 10.85
C LYS A 232 -11.14 -7.41 9.38
N VAL A 233 -10.18 -7.05 8.54
CA VAL A 233 -10.14 -7.40 7.11
C VAL A 233 -9.35 -8.68 6.91
N LYS A 234 -8.10 -8.69 7.34
CA LYS A 234 -7.24 -9.87 7.22
C LYS A 234 -6.19 -9.89 8.32
N ARG A 235 -5.92 -11.08 8.86
CA ARG A 235 -4.78 -11.35 9.72
C ARG A 235 -3.73 -12.12 8.92
N PHE A 236 -2.48 -11.74 9.08
CA PHE A 236 -1.33 -12.36 8.44
C PHE A 236 -0.53 -13.17 9.47
N ALA A 237 0.03 -14.28 9.04
CA ALA A 237 0.93 -15.09 9.87
C ALA A 237 2.31 -14.46 10.02
N GLY A 238 2.77 -13.77 8.97
CA GLY A 238 4.06 -13.07 8.92
C GLY A 238 3.90 -11.56 8.83
N LYS A 239 5.02 -10.85 8.68
CA LYS A 239 5.05 -9.39 8.53
C LYS A 239 4.26 -8.97 7.29
N ALA A 240 3.35 -8.02 7.48
CA ALA A 240 2.56 -7.42 6.42
C ALA A 240 2.23 -5.98 6.79
N GLU A 241 2.55 -5.03 5.90
CA GLU A 241 2.37 -3.60 6.15
C GLU A 241 2.00 -2.82 4.89
N ASN A 242 1.72 -1.53 5.04
CA ASN A 242 1.28 -0.65 3.96
C ASN A 242 0.12 -1.27 3.13
N PRO A 243 -1.03 -1.62 3.75
CA PRO A 243 -2.15 -2.16 3.02
C PRO A 243 -2.76 -1.09 2.13
N ASP A 244 -2.89 -1.35 0.84
CA ASP A 244 -3.68 -0.54 -0.08
C ASP A 244 -4.72 -1.43 -0.75
N ILE A 245 -5.99 -1.01 -0.73
CA ILE A 245 -7.09 -1.81 -1.25
C ILE A 245 -7.86 -1.03 -2.31
N ILE A 246 -8.06 -1.67 -3.45
CA ILE A 246 -8.96 -1.17 -4.49
C ILE A 246 -10.10 -2.16 -4.73
N LYS A 247 -11.22 -1.67 -5.26
CA LYS A 247 -12.30 -2.49 -5.80
C LYS A 247 -12.30 -2.40 -7.32
N ARG A 248 -12.18 -3.55 -8.01
CA ARG A 248 -12.26 -3.66 -9.46
C ARG A 248 -13.37 -4.65 -9.83
N GLY A 249 -14.46 -4.13 -10.38
CA GLY A 249 -15.68 -4.92 -10.57
C GLY A 249 -16.21 -5.45 -9.23
N SER A 250 -16.45 -6.74 -9.15
CA SER A 250 -16.88 -7.43 -7.93
C SER A 250 -15.73 -7.81 -6.99
N THR A 251 -14.48 -7.66 -7.42
CA THR A 251 -13.29 -8.14 -6.69
C THR A 251 -12.59 -7.01 -5.95
N TYR A 252 -12.28 -7.23 -4.68
CA TYR A 252 -11.36 -6.42 -3.89
C TYR A 252 -9.94 -6.96 -4.10
N TRP A 253 -9.00 -6.08 -4.34
CA TRP A 253 -7.58 -6.37 -4.41
C TRP A 253 -6.86 -5.61 -3.33
N MET A 254 -6.14 -6.32 -2.48
CA MET A 254 -5.27 -5.75 -1.44
C MET A 254 -3.82 -5.94 -1.84
N PHE A 255 -3.09 -4.86 -1.86
CA PHE A 255 -1.65 -4.81 -2.05
C PHE A 255 -1.03 -4.58 -0.68
N VAL A 256 -0.11 -5.44 -0.27
CA VAL A 256 0.58 -5.32 1.01
C VAL A 256 2.06 -5.59 0.82
N SER A 257 2.87 -4.94 1.63
CA SER A 257 4.29 -5.25 1.70
C SER A 257 4.50 -6.38 2.69
N GLU A 258 5.15 -7.43 2.23
CA GLU A 258 5.51 -8.59 3.05
C GLU A 258 7.01 -8.60 3.33
N ASP A 259 7.39 -9.31 4.41
CA ASP A 259 8.75 -9.50 4.86
C ASP A 259 9.33 -8.29 5.64
N GLN A 260 10.63 -8.28 5.87
CA GLN A 260 11.34 -7.26 6.65
C GLN A 260 11.76 -6.09 5.75
N TYR A 261 11.25 -4.88 6.02
CA TYR A 261 11.51 -3.69 5.19
C TYR A 261 13.00 -3.31 5.10
N THR A 262 13.82 -3.78 6.03
CA THR A 262 15.27 -3.53 6.06
C THR A 262 16.08 -4.48 5.17
N THR A 263 15.42 -5.34 4.39
CA THR A 263 16.07 -6.33 3.52
C THR A 263 15.56 -6.24 2.09
N CYS A 264 16.29 -6.83 1.14
CA CYS A 264 15.84 -6.94 -0.25
C CYS A 264 14.71 -7.97 -0.45
N ASN A 265 14.40 -8.79 0.54
CA ASN A 265 13.26 -9.72 0.50
C ASN A 265 11.92 -9.00 0.67
N TYR A 266 11.92 -7.77 1.18
CA TYR A 266 10.72 -6.93 1.23
C TYR A 266 10.11 -6.79 -0.16
N ARG A 267 8.81 -7.02 -0.28
CA ARG A 267 8.12 -7.10 -1.57
C ARG A 267 6.67 -6.72 -1.46
N THR A 268 6.05 -6.27 -2.54
CA THR A 268 4.60 -6.10 -2.60
C THR A 268 3.94 -7.38 -3.10
N ALA A 269 3.06 -7.94 -2.27
CA ALA A 269 2.19 -9.05 -2.61
C ALA A 269 0.76 -8.56 -2.86
N ALA A 270 -0.03 -9.33 -3.62
CA ALA A 270 -1.42 -9.06 -3.87
C ALA A 270 -2.32 -10.17 -3.29
N TYR A 271 -3.49 -9.77 -2.80
CA TYR A 271 -4.54 -10.66 -2.30
C TYR A 271 -5.88 -10.26 -2.91
N LYS A 272 -6.77 -11.21 -3.15
CA LYS A 272 -8.10 -10.97 -3.67
C LYS A 272 -9.20 -11.53 -2.78
N SER A 273 -10.35 -10.87 -2.78
CA SER A 273 -11.58 -11.29 -2.10
C SER A 273 -12.80 -10.73 -2.82
N THR A 274 -13.93 -11.36 -2.68
CA THR A 274 -15.23 -10.82 -3.13
C THR A 274 -15.91 -9.95 -2.08
N SER A 275 -15.40 -9.96 -0.85
CA SER A 275 -15.91 -9.15 0.27
C SER A 275 -14.77 -8.56 1.08
N LEU A 276 -14.95 -7.33 1.57
CA LEU A 276 -13.93 -6.64 2.37
C LEU A 276 -13.56 -7.41 3.65
N THR A 277 -14.53 -8.07 4.27
CA THR A 277 -14.36 -8.86 5.50
C THR A 277 -14.39 -10.37 5.27
N GLY A 278 -14.42 -10.81 4.01
CA GLY A 278 -14.44 -12.21 3.63
C GLY A 278 -13.06 -12.87 3.64
N THR A 279 -12.98 -14.02 3.00
CA THR A 279 -11.73 -14.75 2.82
C THR A 279 -10.86 -14.08 1.75
N TRP A 280 -9.62 -13.81 2.09
CA TRP A 280 -8.61 -13.24 1.21
C TRP A 280 -7.64 -14.32 0.73
N THR A 281 -7.62 -14.55 -0.56
CA THR A 281 -6.70 -15.49 -1.21
C THR A 281 -5.49 -14.77 -1.74
N LYS A 282 -4.30 -15.25 -1.42
CA LYS A 282 -3.05 -14.70 -1.95
C LYS A 282 -2.96 -15.00 -3.44
N TYR A 283 -2.63 -13.98 -4.23
CA TYR A 283 -2.22 -14.14 -5.61
C TYR A 283 -0.81 -14.76 -5.65
N THR A 284 -0.66 -15.87 -6.35
CA THR A 284 0.58 -16.65 -6.40
C THR A 284 1.64 -16.06 -7.35
N GLY A 285 1.23 -15.14 -8.25
CA GLY A 285 2.16 -14.42 -9.12
C GLY A 285 2.96 -13.36 -8.35
N SER A 286 4.13 -13.04 -8.86
CA SER A 286 5.00 -11.99 -8.31
C SER A 286 4.55 -10.62 -8.81
N LEU A 287 4.18 -9.71 -7.90
CA LEU A 287 3.80 -8.36 -8.29
C LEU A 287 5.01 -7.42 -8.32
N LEU A 288 5.58 -7.12 -7.15
CA LEU A 288 6.80 -6.31 -7.03
C LEU A 288 7.76 -7.07 -6.11
N THR A 289 8.76 -7.69 -6.70
CA THR A 289 9.82 -8.43 -6.01
C THR A 289 11.18 -8.00 -6.56
N GLN A 290 12.26 -8.30 -5.86
CA GLN A 290 13.60 -8.08 -6.39
C GLN A 290 13.80 -8.81 -7.72
N ALA A 291 13.29 -10.05 -7.83
CA ALA A 291 13.45 -10.87 -9.01
C ALA A 291 12.82 -10.25 -10.28
N ASN A 292 11.61 -9.66 -10.18
CA ASN A 292 10.92 -9.11 -11.34
C ASN A 292 11.16 -7.61 -11.57
N THR A 293 11.63 -6.86 -10.56
CA THR A 293 11.92 -5.44 -10.71
C THR A 293 13.42 -5.12 -10.85
N GLY A 294 14.28 -6.01 -10.36
CA GLY A 294 15.70 -5.76 -10.18
C GLY A 294 16.02 -4.75 -9.08
N LEU A 295 15.03 -4.40 -8.23
CA LEU A 295 15.16 -3.43 -7.14
C LEU A 295 15.20 -4.15 -5.80
N CYS A 296 15.96 -3.60 -4.86
CA CYS A 296 16.05 -4.13 -3.50
C CYS A 296 14.86 -3.66 -2.67
N GLY A 297 14.04 -4.60 -2.20
CA GLY A 297 12.92 -4.35 -1.29
C GLY A 297 11.82 -3.45 -1.88
N PRO A 298 11.21 -3.79 -3.04
CA PRO A 298 10.15 -2.99 -3.65
C PRO A 298 8.82 -3.15 -2.88
N GLY A 299 8.47 -2.15 -2.07
CA GLY A 299 7.30 -2.17 -1.20
C GLY A 299 6.65 -0.80 -0.99
N GLY A 300 5.69 -0.72 -0.06
CA GLY A 300 4.90 0.49 0.21
C GLY A 300 4.08 0.91 -1.00
N ALA A 301 3.43 -0.04 -1.67
CA ALA A 301 2.69 0.24 -2.90
C ALA A 301 1.42 1.04 -2.63
N SER A 302 1.24 2.15 -3.33
CA SER A 302 0.00 2.93 -3.41
C SER A 302 -0.56 2.84 -4.83
N VAL A 303 -1.77 2.31 -4.97
CA VAL A 303 -2.43 2.05 -6.24
C VAL A 303 -3.47 3.11 -6.53
N LEU A 304 -3.29 3.80 -7.63
CA LEU A 304 -4.12 4.89 -8.08
C LEU A 304 -4.99 4.46 -9.28
N PRO A 305 -6.32 4.41 -9.16
CA PRO A 305 -7.21 4.37 -10.32
C PRO A 305 -7.05 5.66 -11.16
N ASP A 306 -6.81 5.52 -12.46
CA ASP A 306 -6.54 6.61 -13.39
C ASP A 306 -7.34 6.43 -14.69
N GLY A 307 -8.63 6.74 -14.64
CA GLY A 307 -9.59 6.42 -15.70
C GLY A 307 -9.78 4.91 -15.83
N SER A 308 -9.61 4.36 -17.02
CA SER A 308 -9.63 2.91 -17.27
C SER A 308 -8.34 2.19 -16.86
N ALA A 309 -7.29 2.96 -16.55
CA ALA A 309 -5.98 2.44 -16.19
C ALA A 309 -5.75 2.48 -14.66
N TYR A 310 -4.70 1.80 -14.23
CA TYR A 310 -4.21 1.88 -12.86
C TYR A 310 -2.73 2.26 -12.87
N ARG A 311 -2.34 3.05 -11.89
CA ARG A 311 -0.95 3.43 -11.64
C ARG A 311 -0.55 2.90 -10.28
N VAL A 312 0.73 2.67 -10.09
CA VAL A 312 1.28 2.29 -8.79
C VAL A 312 2.52 3.11 -8.51
N ALA A 313 2.59 3.67 -7.30
CA ALA A 313 3.81 4.20 -6.73
C ALA A 313 4.29 3.27 -5.63
N TYR A 314 5.60 3.10 -5.50
CA TYR A 314 6.22 2.27 -4.48
C TYR A 314 7.66 2.73 -4.24
N HIS A 315 8.26 2.24 -3.18
CA HIS A 315 9.66 2.54 -2.89
C HIS A 315 10.55 1.30 -3.01
N ALA A 316 11.85 1.53 -3.14
CA ALA A 316 12.89 0.51 -3.01
C ALA A 316 14.17 1.13 -2.44
N TRP A 317 15.04 0.33 -1.83
CA TRP A 317 16.30 0.79 -1.29
C TRP A 317 17.22 1.33 -2.37
N GLU A 318 17.89 2.45 -2.07
CA GLU A 318 18.87 3.08 -2.97
C GLU A 318 20.13 2.24 -3.11
N ASN A 319 20.56 1.64 -2.00
CA ASN A 319 21.75 0.80 -1.96
C ASN A 319 21.34 -0.66 -1.70
N PRO A 320 21.32 -1.51 -2.73
CA PRO A 320 20.95 -2.92 -2.58
C PRO A 320 21.97 -3.76 -1.81
N SER A 321 23.23 -3.34 -1.80
CA SER A 321 24.29 -4.05 -1.06
C SER A 321 24.25 -3.78 0.44
N SER A 322 23.60 -2.69 0.84
CA SER A 322 23.45 -2.30 2.25
C SER A 322 22.07 -1.67 2.46
N PRO A 323 21.00 -2.45 2.37
CA PRO A 323 19.66 -1.95 2.64
C PRO A 323 19.58 -1.39 4.07
N ASN A 324 18.68 -0.41 4.27
CA ASN A 324 18.52 0.32 5.54
C ASN A 324 19.66 1.30 5.91
N THR A 325 20.70 1.43 5.10
CA THR A 325 21.80 2.41 5.33
C THR A 325 21.64 3.69 4.50
N GLY A 326 20.67 3.72 3.59
CA GLY A 326 20.40 4.84 2.69
C GLY A 326 18.93 5.26 2.69
N LYS A 327 18.56 6.04 1.68
CA LYS A 327 17.18 6.45 1.46
C LYS A 327 16.48 5.49 0.52
N ARG A 328 15.15 5.40 0.63
CA ARG A 328 14.32 4.67 -0.30
C ARG A 328 13.97 5.56 -1.50
N LYS A 329 14.31 5.12 -2.70
CA LYS A 329 13.92 5.75 -3.96
C LYS A 329 12.47 5.42 -4.28
N THR A 330 11.73 6.40 -4.81
CA THR A 330 10.33 6.21 -5.22
C THR A 330 10.25 5.91 -6.71
N TYR A 331 9.45 4.92 -7.04
CA TYR A 331 9.20 4.48 -8.41
C TYR A 331 7.71 4.59 -8.73
N VAL A 332 7.41 4.83 -10.00
CA VAL A 332 6.05 4.83 -10.54
C VAL A 332 5.96 3.90 -11.75
N ALA A 333 4.86 3.20 -11.87
CA ALA A 333 4.64 2.25 -12.96
C ALA A 333 3.15 2.16 -13.33
N THR A 334 2.86 1.48 -14.44
CA THR A 334 1.49 1.08 -14.78
C THR A 334 1.19 -0.25 -14.12
N LEU A 335 0.07 -0.33 -13.42
CA LEU A 335 -0.52 -1.59 -12.98
C LEU A 335 -1.54 -2.02 -14.03
N LYS A 336 -1.35 -3.21 -14.60
CA LYS A 336 -2.21 -3.81 -15.60
C LYS A 336 -2.83 -5.10 -15.10
N TRP A 337 -3.75 -5.64 -15.86
CA TRP A 337 -4.49 -6.86 -15.55
C TRP A 337 -4.42 -7.82 -16.74
N THR A 338 -4.13 -9.08 -16.47
CA THR A 338 -4.21 -10.15 -17.48
C THR A 338 -5.66 -10.40 -17.89
N SER A 339 -5.89 -11.15 -18.96
CA SER A 339 -7.23 -11.64 -19.35
C SER A 339 -7.92 -12.43 -18.23
N ALA A 340 -7.16 -13.15 -17.43
CA ALA A 340 -7.65 -13.86 -16.22
C ALA A 340 -7.91 -12.92 -15.03
N GLY A 341 -7.76 -11.59 -15.18
CA GLY A 341 -8.03 -10.60 -14.14
C GLY A 341 -6.98 -10.53 -13.03
N ASN A 342 -5.76 -10.99 -13.26
CA ASN A 342 -4.67 -10.93 -12.29
C ASN A 342 -3.78 -9.70 -12.50
N PRO A 343 -3.30 -9.02 -11.43
CA PRO A 343 -2.50 -7.82 -11.54
C PRO A 343 -1.06 -8.14 -11.95
N TYR A 344 -0.47 -7.24 -12.74
CA TYR A 344 0.97 -7.22 -13.02
C TYR A 344 1.44 -5.79 -13.27
N VAL A 345 2.71 -5.53 -13.03
CA VAL A 345 3.34 -4.23 -13.27
C VAL A 345 4.00 -4.23 -14.65
N ALA A 346 3.67 -3.20 -15.47
CA ALA A 346 4.13 -3.06 -16.84
C ALA A 346 4.82 -1.70 -17.08
#